data_0cf75259acc561ee1a23df80f2bcb828
#
_entry.id   0cf75259acc561ee1a23df80f2bcb828
#
_cell.length_a   1.000
_cell.length_b   1.000
_cell.length_c   1.000
_cell.angle_alpha   90.00
_cell.angle_beta   90.00
_cell.angle_gamma   90.00
#
_symmetry.space_group_name_H-M   'P 1'
#
loop_
_entity.id
_entity.type
_entity.pdbx_description
1 polymer ?
#
loop_
_entity_poly.entity_id
_entity_poly.type
_entity_poly.pdbx_seq_one_letter_code
_entity_poly.pdbx_strand_id
1 'polypeptide(L)'
;MVKSMAANIEIEAKVLIKKEEYETFLKHFKDKITEQYEQTNYYIDTKDFKLKQLGIGLRIRNVKDSYTLTLKAPMSEGLLEKDQIIDKKTSDEAIENNIFPEGNIKEFVKMLGINVDELKVLANLKTLRTEIDDGNSETKLSADKNDYNGITDYELELEGNALEKTKASLKEICSECGIEYKDNPHSKQSRAMSTIK
;
A
#
# COMPACT_ATOMS: atom_id res chain seq x y z
N MET A 1 9.47 24.00 -8.21
CA MET A 1 8.95 23.22 -9.34
C MET A 1 8.13 22.08 -8.78
N VAL A 2 6.81 22.12 -8.88
CA VAL A 2 5.96 20.99 -8.47
C VAL A 2 6.17 19.90 -9.53
N LYS A 3 6.84 18.80 -9.16
CA LYS A 3 6.98 17.63 -10.03
C LYS A 3 5.60 17.06 -10.29
N SER A 4 5.34 16.65 -11.54
CA SER A 4 4.07 16.17 -12.04
C SER A 4 3.46 15.13 -11.11
N MET A 5 2.19 15.33 -10.76
CA MET A 5 1.37 14.35 -10.06
C MET A 5 0.92 13.30 -11.08
N ALA A 6 1.29 12.04 -10.86
CA ALA A 6 0.65 10.94 -11.53
C ALA A 6 -0.67 10.63 -10.79
N ALA A 7 -1.75 10.50 -11.52
CA ALA A 7 -3.01 9.97 -11.01
C ALA A 7 -3.30 8.70 -11.81
N ASN A 8 -3.35 7.56 -11.14
CA ASN A 8 -3.59 6.26 -11.74
C ASN A 8 -4.80 5.59 -11.08
N ILE A 9 -5.45 4.69 -11.81
CA ILE A 9 -6.41 3.76 -11.23
C ILE A 9 -5.64 2.50 -10.88
N GLU A 10 -5.62 2.15 -9.60
CA GLU A 10 -5.01 0.93 -9.09
C GLU A 10 -6.09 -0.15 -8.98
N ILE A 11 -5.87 -1.27 -9.63
CA ILE A 11 -6.71 -2.46 -9.54
C ILE A 11 -5.83 -3.59 -9.04
N GLU A 12 -6.13 -4.12 -7.86
CA GLU A 12 -5.34 -5.18 -7.24
C GLU A 12 -6.23 -6.30 -6.70
N ALA A 13 -5.70 -7.52 -6.75
CA ALA A 13 -6.18 -8.67 -5.99
C ALA A 13 -5.12 -9.03 -4.94
N LYS A 14 -5.56 -9.49 -3.77
CA LYS A 14 -4.66 -9.83 -2.68
C LYS A 14 -5.19 -10.96 -1.81
N VAL A 15 -4.27 -11.70 -1.22
CA VAL A 15 -4.57 -12.80 -0.31
C VAL A 15 -3.59 -12.80 0.85
N LEU A 16 -4.12 -12.90 2.08
CA LEU A 16 -3.29 -13.18 3.26
C LEU A 16 -2.95 -14.66 3.30
N ILE A 17 -1.69 -14.95 3.57
CA ILE A 17 -1.15 -16.31 3.61
C ILE A 17 -0.38 -16.54 4.91
N LYS A 18 -0.17 -17.80 5.23
CA LYS A 18 0.65 -18.20 6.39
C LYS A 18 2.14 -18.05 6.07
N LYS A 19 2.97 -18.01 7.11
CA LYS A 19 4.43 -17.94 6.97
C LYS A 19 4.99 -19.08 6.11
N GLU A 20 4.53 -20.29 6.36
CA GLU A 20 4.98 -21.49 5.64
C GLU A 20 4.59 -21.45 4.15
N GLU A 21 3.40 -20.91 3.86
CA GLU A 21 2.93 -20.69 2.48
C GLU A 21 3.78 -19.61 1.77
N TYR A 22 4.12 -18.54 2.48
CA TYR A 22 5.01 -17.48 1.97
C TYR A 22 6.41 -18.01 1.64
N GLU A 23 7.00 -18.81 2.55
CA GLU A 23 8.31 -19.42 2.32
C GLU A 23 8.28 -20.42 1.14
N THR A 24 7.21 -21.21 1.03
CA THR A 24 6.98 -22.13 -0.09
C THR A 24 6.83 -21.39 -1.41
N PHE A 25 6.06 -20.30 -1.41
CA PHE A 25 5.84 -19.42 -2.56
C PHE A 25 7.17 -18.83 -3.07
N LEU A 26 7.96 -18.21 -2.19
CA LEU A 26 9.26 -17.65 -2.57
C LEU A 26 10.24 -18.73 -3.10
N LYS A 27 10.19 -19.92 -2.54
CA LYS A 27 11.00 -21.04 -3.04
C LYS A 27 10.56 -21.48 -4.44
N HIS A 28 9.26 -21.53 -4.71
CA HIS A 28 8.70 -21.89 -6.01
C HIS A 28 9.11 -20.88 -7.09
N PHE A 29 9.01 -19.60 -6.79
CA PHE A 29 9.32 -18.49 -7.72
C PHE A 29 10.75 -17.96 -7.62
N LYS A 30 11.69 -18.67 -6.97
CA LYS A 30 13.04 -18.17 -6.68
C LYS A 30 13.81 -17.64 -7.90
N ASP A 31 13.65 -18.30 -9.07
CA ASP A 31 14.34 -17.94 -10.32
C ASP A 31 13.61 -16.83 -11.10
N LYS A 32 12.45 -16.39 -10.62
CA LYS A 32 11.64 -15.30 -11.17
C LYS A 32 11.61 -14.06 -10.26
N ILE A 33 12.32 -14.08 -9.13
CA ILE A 33 12.46 -12.90 -8.27
C ILE A 33 13.29 -11.85 -9.01
N THR A 34 12.70 -10.68 -9.22
CA THR A 34 13.34 -9.55 -9.91
C THR A 34 13.98 -8.58 -8.93
N GLU A 35 13.34 -8.34 -7.79
CA GLU A 35 13.83 -7.42 -6.80
C GLU A 35 13.30 -7.78 -5.40
N GLN A 36 14.07 -7.45 -4.36
CA GLN A 36 13.62 -7.49 -2.97
C GLN A 36 14.11 -6.23 -2.25
N TYR A 37 13.20 -5.54 -1.55
CA TYR A 37 13.52 -4.32 -0.83
C TYR A 37 12.60 -4.07 0.35
N GLU A 38 13.09 -3.28 1.30
CA GLU A 38 12.29 -2.78 2.41
C GLU A 38 11.62 -1.45 2.05
N GLN A 39 10.39 -1.30 2.52
CA GLN A 39 9.65 -0.04 2.48
C GLN A 39 8.96 0.20 3.82
N THR A 40 8.86 1.46 4.20
CA THR A 40 8.09 1.86 5.38
C THR A 40 6.94 2.77 4.97
N ASN A 41 5.74 2.45 5.41
CA ASN A 41 4.55 3.27 5.21
C ASN A 41 4.15 3.91 6.54
N TYR A 42 3.96 5.21 6.55
CA TYR A 42 3.44 5.99 7.67
C TYR A 42 2.01 6.41 7.32
N TYR A 43 1.03 5.84 8.01
CA TYR A 43 -0.39 6.07 7.73
C TYR A 43 -0.91 7.27 8.50
N ILE A 44 -1.56 8.18 7.77
CA ILE A 44 -1.98 9.48 8.25
C ILE A 44 -3.50 9.55 8.26
N ASP A 45 -4.07 10.02 9.37
CA ASP A 45 -5.49 10.36 9.50
C ASP A 45 -5.67 11.37 10.65
N THR A 46 -6.87 11.83 10.84
CA THR A 46 -7.26 12.54 12.06
C THR A 46 -7.48 11.52 13.20
N LYS A 47 -7.43 11.97 14.46
CA LYS A 47 -7.65 11.08 15.62
C LYS A 47 -9.02 10.37 15.60
N ASP A 48 -10.01 10.99 15.00
CA ASP A 48 -11.37 10.47 14.83
C ASP A 48 -11.58 9.75 13.50
N PHE A 49 -10.48 9.46 12.75
CA PHE A 49 -10.47 8.68 11.51
C PHE A 49 -11.37 9.25 10.39
N LYS A 50 -11.37 10.56 10.17
CA LYS A 50 -12.19 11.23 9.14
C LYS A 50 -11.90 10.75 7.72
N LEU A 51 -10.61 10.54 7.37
CA LEU A 51 -10.26 10.01 6.05
C LEU A 51 -10.76 8.58 5.88
N LYS A 52 -10.55 7.72 6.88
CA LYS A 52 -11.03 6.34 6.88
C LYS A 52 -12.55 6.26 6.73
N GLN A 53 -13.31 7.16 7.37
CA GLN A 53 -14.78 7.22 7.25
C GLN A 53 -15.23 7.53 5.82
N LEU A 54 -14.40 8.25 5.04
CA LEU A 54 -14.62 8.53 3.62
C LEU A 54 -14.05 7.42 2.70
N GLY A 55 -13.49 6.35 3.25
CA GLY A 55 -12.81 5.30 2.49
C GLY A 55 -11.45 5.73 1.92
N ILE A 56 -10.92 6.88 2.37
CA ILE A 56 -9.67 7.45 1.84
C ILE A 56 -8.49 6.94 2.65
N GLY A 57 -7.47 6.47 1.95
CA GLY A 57 -6.16 6.15 2.50
C GLY A 57 -5.17 7.28 2.24
N LEU A 58 -4.38 7.62 3.26
CA LEU A 58 -3.31 8.62 3.15
C LEU A 58 -2.05 8.08 3.84
N ARG A 59 -0.92 8.14 3.13
CA ARG A 59 0.36 7.64 3.65
C ARG A 59 1.54 8.41 3.13
N ILE A 60 2.62 8.43 3.90
CA ILE A 60 3.97 8.68 3.38
C ILE A 60 4.66 7.33 3.27
N ARG A 61 5.23 7.04 2.10
CA ARG A 61 6.03 5.83 1.86
C ARG A 61 7.49 6.22 1.68
N ASN A 62 8.35 5.53 2.40
CA ASN A 62 9.79 5.57 2.20
C ASN A 62 10.25 4.26 1.56
N VAL A 63 10.93 4.36 0.42
CA VAL A 63 11.60 3.25 -0.30
C VAL A 63 12.95 3.76 -0.78
N LYS A 64 14.06 3.14 -0.35
CA LYS A 64 15.41 3.47 -0.86
C LYS A 64 15.69 4.98 -0.89
N ASP A 65 15.40 5.70 0.19
CA ASP A 65 15.53 7.17 0.30
C ASP A 65 14.66 7.99 -0.66
N SER A 66 13.69 7.38 -1.29
CA SER A 66 12.60 8.05 -2.02
C SER A 66 11.38 8.16 -1.14
N TYR A 67 10.78 9.35 -1.07
CA TYR A 67 9.64 9.65 -0.22
C TYR A 67 8.46 10.08 -1.07
N THR A 68 7.34 9.41 -0.90
CA THR A 68 6.11 9.68 -1.65
C THR A 68 4.94 9.83 -0.70
N LEU A 69 4.25 10.99 -0.77
CA LEU A 69 2.93 11.15 -0.17
C LEU A 69 1.90 10.60 -1.14
N THR A 70 1.14 9.59 -0.72
CA THR A 70 0.12 8.91 -1.53
C THR A 70 -1.25 9.08 -0.91
N LEU A 71 -2.23 9.48 -1.71
CA LEU A 71 -3.64 9.45 -1.37
C LEU A 71 -4.35 8.42 -2.25
N LYS A 72 -5.13 7.53 -1.62
CA LYS A 72 -6.00 6.55 -2.30
C LYS A 72 -7.45 6.86 -1.99
N ALA A 73 -8.28 7.03 -3.00
CA ALA A 73 -9.71 7.28 -2.85
C ALA A 73 -10.53 6.23 -3.59
N PRO A 74 -11.70 5.81 -3.05
CA PRO A 74 -12.50 4.77 -3.67
C PRO A 74 -13.10 5.23 -5.01
N MET A 75 -13.12 4.32 -5.98
CA MET A 75 -13.79 4.45 -7.27
C MET A 75 -14.85 3.35 -7.41
N SER A 76 -15.61 3.36 -8.50
CA SER A 76 -16.55 2.29 -8.82
C SER A 76 -15.85 0.95 -9.01
N GLU A 77 -14.64 0.97 -9.56
CA GLU A 77 -13.73 -0.16 -9.69
C GLU A 77 -12.31 0.32 -9.39
N GLY A 78 -11.62 -0.34 -8.45
CA GLY A 78 -10.28 0.03 -8.03
C GLY A 78 -10.22 1.28 -7.13
N LEU A 79 -9.03 1.87 -7.05
CA LEU A 79 -8.74 3.06 -6.25
C LEU A 79 -8.11 4.13 -7.14
N LEU A 80 -8.57 5.36 -7.02
CA LEU A 80 -7.82 6.51 -7.53
C LEU A 80 -6.59 6.71 -6.64
N GLU A 81 -5.41 6.52 -7.18
CA GLU A 81 -4.15 6.80 -6.49
C GLU A 81 -3.55 8.11 -6.99
N LYS A 82 -3.19 8.98 -6.06
CA LYS A 82 -2.49 10.24 -6.31
C LYS A 82 -1.19 10.27 -5.54
N ASP A 83 -0.09 10.37 -6.27
CA ASP A 83 1.25 10.42 -5.72
C ASP A 83 1.87 11.81 -5.83
N GLN A 84 2.52 12.23 -4.76
CA GLN A 84 3.31 13.45 -4.68
C GLN A 84 4.68 13.12 -4.12
N ILE A 85 5.73 13.25 -4.93
CA ILE A 85 7.11 13.07 -4.47
C ILE A 85 7.45 14.25 -3.54
N ILE A 86 7.96 13.93 -2.36
CA ILE A 86 8.44 14.90 -1.36
C ILE A 86 9.90 14.63 -1.05
N ASP A 87 10.61 15.61 -0.52
CA ASP A 87 11.98 15.41 -0.06
C ASP A 87 12.02 14.84 1.38
N LYS A 88 13.20 14.38 1.77
CA LYS A 88 13.42 13.80 3.11
C LYS A 88 13.01 14.77 4.22
N LYS A 89 13.38 16.03 4.11
CA LYS A 89 13.08 17.04 5.14
C LYS A 89 11.58 17.20 5.33
N THR A 90 10.84 17.35 4.23
CA THR A 90 9.37 17.43 4.24
C THR A 90 8.74 16.18 4.84
N SER A 91 9.28 15.01 4.52
CA SER A 91 8.83 13.74 5.10
C SER A 91 9.07 13.68 6.60
N ASP A 92 10.27 14.05 7.07
CA ASP A 92 10.63 14.06 8.49
C ASP A 92 9.74 15.06 9.27
N GLU A 93 9.52 16.27 8.72
CA GLU A 93 8.62 17.27 9.32
C GLU A 93 7.18 16.75 9.46
N ALA A 94 6.68 16.01 8.46
CA ALA A 94 5.35 15.42 8.52
C ALA A 94 5.25 14.28 9.54
N ILE A 95 6.27 13.42 9.63
CA ILE A 95 6.27 12.26 10.50
C ILE A 95 6.51 12.66 11.97
N GLU A 96 7.48 13.54 12.22
CA GLU A 96 7.92 13.88 13.58
C GLU A 96 7.12 15.04 14.19
N ASN A 97 6.77 16.04 13.37
CA ASN A 97 6.17 17.29 13.82
C ASN A 97 4.70 17.46 13.40
N ASN A 98 4.14 16.50 12.64
CA ASN A 98 2.79 16.54 12.05
C ASN A 98 2.56 17.79 11.16
N ILE A 99 3.60 18.26 10.47
CA ILE A 99 3.51 19.35 9.49
C ILE A 99 3.16 18.73 8.14
N PHE A 100 1.89 18.87 7.73
CA PHE A 100 1.43 18.22 6.50
C PHE A 100 2.07 18.84 5.25
N PRO A 101 2.60 18.03 4.31
CA PRO A 101 3.28 18.53 3.11
C PRO A 101 2.42 19.44 2.24
N GLU A 102 2.99 20.54 1.75
CA GLU A 102 2.32 21.41 0.79
C GLU A 102 2.15 20.73 -0.57
N GLY A 103 1.06 21.01 -1.28
CA GLY A 103 0.80 20.52 -2.62
C GLY A 103 -0.64 20.11 -2.87
N ASN A 104 -0.85 19.45 -4.01
CA ASN A 104 -2.20 19.14 -4.49
C ASN A 104 -2.97 18.17 -3.57
N ILE A 105 -2.28 17.28 -2.87
CA ILE A 105 -2.93 16.36 -1.90
C ILE A 105 -3.45 17.16 -0.72
N LYS A 106 -2.71 18.14 -0.22
CA LYS A 106 -3.17 19.05 0.84
C LYS A 106 -4.43 19.78 0.43
N GLU A 107 -4.45 20.36 -0.77
CA GLU A 107 -5.62 21.08 -1.27
C GLU A 107 -6.82 20.13 -1.46
N PHE A 108 -6.59 18.92 -1.93
CA PHE A 108 -7.66 17.92 -2.03
C PHE A 108 -8.26 17.57 -0.66
N VAL A 109 -7.43 17.36 0.36
CA VAL A 109 -7.89 17.08 1.73
C VAL A 109 -8.70 18.26 2.30
N LYS A 110 -8.25 19.51 2.07
CA LYS A 110 -9.01 20.69 2.46
C LYS A 110 -10.37 20.78 1.76
N MET A 111 -10.45 20.44 0.47
CA MET A 111 -11.71 20.41 -0.29
C MET A 111 -12.72 19.41 0.28
N LEU A 112 -12.27 18.36 0.96
CA LEU A 112 -13.12 17.42 1.69
C LEU A 112 -13.63 17.97 3.04
N GLY A 113 -13.26 19.19 3.39
CA GLY A 113 -13.61 19.80 4.67
C GLY A 113 -12.79 19.30 5.86
N ILE A 114 -11.67 18.63 5.61
CA ILE A 114 -10.78 18.10 6.67
C ILE A 114 -9.73 19.16 7.01
N ASN A 115 -9.60 19.49 8.29
CA ASN A 115 -8.55 20.35 8.77
C ASN A 115 -7.20 19.61 8.73
N VAL A 116 -6.29 20.06 7.89
CA VAL A 116 -4.98 19.42 7.71
C VAL A 116 -4.09 19.48 8.96
N ASP A 117 -4.33 20.42 9.86
CA ASP A 117 -3.59 20.53 11.13
C ASP A 117 -3.99 19.45 12.14
N GLU A 118 -5.11 18.74 11.91
CA GLU A 118 -5.55 17.60 12.70
C GLU A 118 -4.94 16.27 12.22
N LEU A 119 -4.33 16.26 11.02
CA LEU A 119 -3.72 15.07 10.45
C LEU A 119 -2.45 14.69 11.21
N LYS A 120 -2.32 13.40 11.52
CA LYS A 120 -1.18 12.85 12.24
C LYS A 120 -0.82 11.48 11.70
N VAL A 121 0.44 11.10 11.84
CA VAL A 121 0.83 9.71 11.67
C VAL A 121 0.25 8.91 12.84
N LEU A 122 -0.67 8.00 12.53
CA LEU A 122 -1.34 7.16 13.54
C LEU A 122 -0.74 5.76 13.63
N ALA A 123 -0.21 5.24 12.51
CA ALA A 123 0.43 3.93 12.46
C ALA A 123 1.59 3.94 11.46
N ASN A 124 2.51 3.00 11.64
CA ASN A 124 3.48 2.65 10.63
C ASN A 124 3.45 1.15 10.34
N LEU A 125 3.90 0.79 9.17
CA LEU A 125 4.02 -0.58 8.72
C LEU A 125 5.26 -0.71 7.86
N LYS A 126 6.14 -1.65 8.23
CA LYS A 126 7.33 -2.01 7.48
C LYS A 126 7.02 -3.24 6.63
N THR A 127 7.34 -3.18 5.35
CA THR A 127 7.18 -4.30 4.42
C THR A 127 8.52 -4.69 3.84
N LEU A 128 8.86 -5.97 3.89
CA LEU A 128 9.84 -6.58 3.01
C LEU A 128 9.07 -7.06 1.77
N ARG A 129 9.21 -6.34 0.65
CA ARG A 129 8.56 -6.66 -0.63
C ARG A 129 9.50 -7.46 -1.51
N THR A 130 9.00 -8.54 -2.07
CA THR A 130 9.66 -9.32 -3.09
C THR A 130 8.84 -9.23 -4.37
N GLU A 131 9.40 -8.63 -5.42
CA GLU A 131 8.78 -8.53 -6.74
C GLU A 131 9.13 -9.77 -7.58
N ILE A 132 8.15 -10.25 -8.34
CA ILE A 132 8.24 -11.52 -9.06
C ILE A 132 7.74 -11.31 -10.48
N ASP A 133 8.52 -11.75 -11.46
CA ASP A 133 8.10 -11.82 -12.86
C ASP A 133 7.20 -13.05 -13.05
N ASP A 134 5.89 -12.81 -13.16
CA ASP A 134 4.89 -13.85 -13.43
C ASP A 134 4.81 -14.22 -14.92
N GLY A 135 5.60 -13.56 -15.78
CA GLY A 135 5.62 -13.75 -17.22
C GLY A 135 4.56 -12.92 -17.96
N ASN A 136 3.84 -12.03 -17.27
CA ASN A 136 2.81 -11.17 -17.85
C ASN A 136 3.16 -9.69 -17.63
N SER A 137 3.49 -8.98 -18.70
CA SER A 137 3.86 -7.56 -18.65
C SER A 137 2.73 -6.60 -18.25
N GLU A 138 1.48 -7.07 -18.23
CA GLU A 138 0.31 -6.28 -17.81
C GLU A 138 0.02 -6.39 -16.31
N THR A 139 0.75 -7.23 -15.58
CA THR A 139 0.56 -7.49 -14.16
C THR A 139 1.83 -7.21 -13.38
N LYS A 140 1.68 -6.99 -12.06
CA LYS A 140 2.80 -6.90 -11.12
C LYS A 140 2.49 -7.78 -9.93
N LEU A 141 3.25 -8.86 -9.80
CA LEU A 141 3.14 -9.80 -8.70
C LEU A 141 4.14 -9.44 -7.60
N SER A 142 3.68 -9.38 -6.37
CA SER A 142 4.52 -9.22 -5.20
C SER A 142 4.14 -10.13 -4.06
N ALA A 143 5.16 -10.54 -3.29
CA ALA A 143 5.02 -11.23 -2.02
C ALA A 143 5.57 -10.33 -0.91
N ASP A 144 4.74 -10.00 0.06
CA ASP A 144 5.02 -9.05 1.13
C ASP A 144 5.05 -9.74 2.49
N LYS A 145 6.11 -9.47 3.25
CA LYS A 145 6.14 -9.68 4.70
C LYS A 145 5.93 -8.32 5.36
N ASN A 146 4.88 -8.17 6.15
CA ASN A 146 4.51 -6.92 6.79
C ASN A 146 4.68 -7.02 8.30
N ASP A 147 5.36 -6.03 8.88
CA ASP A 147 5.57 -5.90 10.33
C ASP A 147 4.95 -4.57 10.81
N TYR A 148 4.02 -4.64 11.78
CA TYR A 148 3.34 -3.48 12.36
C TYR A 148 2.81 -3.80 13.78
N ASN A 149 3.00 -2.89 14.72
CA ASN A 149 2.48 -2.98 16.09
C ASN A 149 2.71 -4.35 16.79
N GLY A 150 3.86 -5.00 16.53
CA GLY A 150 4.21 -6.31 17.07
C GLY A 150 3.54 -7.50 16.36
N ILE A 151 2.84 -7.25 15.26
CA ILE A 151 2.23 -8.27 14.40
C ILE A 151 3.06 -8.41 13.14
N THR A 152 3.26 -9.66 12.70
CA THR A 152 3.79 -10.00 11.37
C THR A 152 2.72 -10.73 10.58
N ASP A 153 2.41 -10.25 9.38
CA ASP A 153 1.57 -10.96 8.42
C ASP A 153 2.23 -11.08 7.04
N TYR A 154 1.69 -11.95 6.20
CA TYR A 154 2.20 -12.23 4.87
C TYR A 154 1.07 -12.11 3.85
N GLU A 155 1.36 -11.52 2.69
CA GLU A 155 0.38 -11.21 1.67
C GLU A 155 0.96 -11.38 0.27
N LEU A 156 0.18 -11.96 -0.63
CA LEU A 156 0.44 -11.90 -2.05
C LEU A 156 -0.45 -10.83 -2.66
N GLU A 157 0.10 -9.98 -3.52
CA GLU A 157 -0.62 -8.96 -4.26
C GLU A 157 -0.34 -9.12 -5.76
N LEU A 158 -1.37 -9.01 -6.56
CA LEU A 158 -1.30 -8.90 -8.01
C LEU A 158 -2.00 -7.62 -8.43
N GLU A 159 -1.26 -6.66 -8.99
CA GLU A 159 -1.83 -5.51 -9.69
C GLU A 159 -2.13 -5.90 -11.14
N GLY A 160 -3.21 -5.37 -11.70
CA GLY A 160 -3.62 -5.63 -13.07
C GLY A 160 -4.53 -4.52 -13.61
N ASN A 161 -5.20 -4.78 -14.73
CA ASN A 161 -6.02 -3.80 -15.45
C ASN A 161 -7.54 -4.05 -15.38
N ALA A 162 -7.98 -5.19 -14.81
CA ALA A 162 -9.38 -5.55 -14.63
C ALA A 162 -9.53 -6.48 -13.42
N LEU A 163 -10.41 -6.14 -12.46
CA LEU A 163 -10.50 -6.79 -11.15
C LEU A 163 -10.73 -8.30 -11.23
N GLU A 164 -11.72 -8.73 -12.00
CA GLU A 164 -12.06 -10.15 -12.10
C GLU A 164 -10.95 -10.99 -12.77
N LYS A 165 -10.30 -10.42 -13.80
CA LYS A 165 -9.14 -11.04 -14.45
C LYS A 165 -7.97 -11.16 -13.48
N THR A 166 -7.69 -10.08 -12.74
CA THR A 166 -6.60 -10.03 -11.76
C THR A 166 -6.82 -11.05 -10.62
N LYS A 167 -8.07 -11.16 -10.13
CA LYS A 167 -8.45 -12.18 -9.12
C LYS A 167 -8.28 -13.60 -9.66
N ALA A 168 -8.73 -13.86 -10.89
CA ALA A 168 -8.57 -15.18 -11.52
C ALA A 168 -7.10 -15.56 -11.66
N SER A 169 -6.26 -14.63 -12.15
CA SER A 169 -4.82 -14.86 -12.29
C SER A 169 -4.14 -15.10 -10.94
N LEU A 170 -4.44 -14.31 -9.90
CA LEU A 170 -3.87 -14.54 -8.57
C LEU A 170 -4.31 -15.89 -7.98
N LYS A 171 -5.55 -16.31 -8.24
CA LYS A 171 -6.05 -17.61 -7.81
C LYS A 171 -5.29 -18.76 -8.49
N GLU A 172 -4.98 -18.65 -9.77
CA GLU A 172 -4.16 -19.63 -10.51
C GLU A 172 -2.75 -19.71 -9.93
N ILE A 173 -2.09 -18.54 -9.73
CA ILE A 173 -0.76 -18.44 -9.12
C ILE A 173 -0.74 -19.09 -7.72
N CYS A 174 -1.73 -18.81 -6.88
CA CYS A 174 -1.86 -19.46 -5.57
C CYS A 174 -1.97 -20.98 -5.68
N SER A 175 -2.77 -21.47 -6.64
CA SER A 175 -2.99 -22.89 -6.86
C SER A 175 -1.70 -23.64 -7.23
N GLU A 176 -0.79 -23.02 -7.99
CA GLU A 176 0.51 -23.60 -8.35
C GLU A 176 1.37 -23.92 -7.11
N CYS A 177 1.17 -23.16 -6.03
CA CYS A 177 1.88 -23.34 -4.76
C CYS A 177 1.07 -24.09 -3.70
N GLY A 178 -0.13 -24.58 -4.04
CA GLY A 178 -1.03 -25.24 -3.09
C GLY A 178 -1.64 -24.29 -2.06
N ILE A 179 -1.67 -22.99 -2.34
CA ILE A 179 -2.24 -21.93 -1.49
C ILE A 179 -3.73 -21.80 -1.79
N GLU A 180 -4.57 -21.84 -0.76
CA GLU A 180 -6.01 -21.57 -0.91
C GLU A 180 -6.23 -20.06 -1.08
N TYR A 181 -6.73 -19.64 -2.26
CA TYR A 181 -7.08 -18.25 -2.49
C TYR A 181 -8.32 -17.85 -1.69
N LYS A 182 -8.16 -16.85 -0.83
CA LYS A 182 -9.26 -16.18 -0.11
C LYS A 182 -9.08 -14.68 -0.27
N ASP A 183 -10.00 -14.05 -0.98
CA ASP A 183 -9.95 -12.59 -1.22
C ASP A 183 -9.82 -11.82 0.11
N ASN A 184 -8.85 -10.92 0.18
CA ASN A 184 -8.62 -10.09 1.36
C ASN A 184 -9.14 -8.67 1.12
N PRO A 185 -10.31 -8.29 1.70
CA PRO A 185 -10.86 -6.96 1.52
C PRO A 185 -10.13 -5.88 2.33
N HIS A 186 -9.24 -6.27 3.25
CA HIS A 186 -8.57 -5.35 4.15
C HIS A 186 -7.22 -4.91 3.60
N SER A 187 -7.05 -3.60 3.41
CA SER A 187 -5.75 -3.03 3.05
C SER A 187 -4.73 -3.13 4.20
N LYS A 188 -3.43 -3.08 3.88
CA LYS A 188 -2.34 -2.96 4.87
C LYS A 188 -2.59 -1.82 5.86
N GLN A 189 -3.02 -0.65 5.36
CA GLN A 189 -3.40 0.49 6.19
C GLN A 189 -4.52 0.14 7.16
N SER A 190 -5.59 -0.48 6.67
CA SER A 190 -6.74 -0.87 7.51
C SER A 190 -6.32 -1.83 8.62
N ARG A 191 -5.45 -2.81 8.30
CA ARG A 191 -4.93 -3.77 9.30
C ARG A 191 -4.07 -3.07 10.34
N ALA A 192 -3.08 -2.27 9.93
CA ALA A 192 -2.20 -1.55 10.85
C ALA A 192 -2.98 -0.59 11.75
N MET A 193 -3.95 0.16 11.20
CA MET A 193 -4.74 1.12 11.97
C MET A 193 -5.79 0.46 12.88
N SER A 194 -6.22 -0.77 12.61
CA SER A 194 -7.15 -1.51 13.49
C SER A 194 -6.52 -1.95 14.80
N THR A 195 -5.20 -1.93 14.92
CA THR A 195 -4.45 -2.33 16.11
C THR A 195 -4.10 -1.16 17.03
N ILE A 196 -4.48 0.07 16.65
CA ILE A 196 -4.30 1.27 17.49
C ILE A 196 -5.38 1.23 18.58
N LYS A 197 -4.93 1.40 19.83
CA LYS A 197 -5.81 1.46 21.00
C LYS A 197 -6.18 2.90 21.32
#